data_538b6bff692cace797442b034c66286a
#
_entry.id   538b6bff692cace797442b034c66286a
#
_cell.length_a   1.000
_cell.length_b   1.000
_cell.length_c   1.000
_cell.angle_alpha   90.00
_cell.angle_beta   90.00
_cell.angle_gamma   90.00
#
_symmetry.space_group_name_H-M   'P 1'
#
loop_
_entity.id
_entity.type
_entity.pdbx_description
1 polymer ?
#
loop_
_entity_poly.entity_id
_entity_poly.type
_entity_poly.pdbx_seq_one_letter_code
_entity_poly.pdbx_strand_id
1 'polypeptide(L)'
;MSDGTSPAWAALRASLAPTFPQLLELEAGGALTMDLGSDGWLLELTPDGWLFCQYGVAIDDVMTLLSDGTPEDLGTDEIAKQAKYFIQPAVSKYRALLLKSGFSEQTEMNDAYVAVRFERSVDVTNPIALQDLMGWCVRTIGAAR
;
A
#
# COMPACT_ATOMS: atom_id res chain seq x y z
N MET A 1 -1.86 1.87 32.25
CA MET A 1 -0.66 1.98 31.43
C MET A 1 -1.02 2.15 29.97
N SER A 2 -0.32 2.99 29.29
CA SER A 2 -0.55 3.28 27.89
C SER A 2 -0.23 2.05 27.04
N ASP A 3 -0.97 1.84 25.96
CA ASP A 3 -0.73 0.80 24.96
C ASP A 3 0.33 1.22 23.93
N GLY A 4 1.06 2.30 24.20
CA GLY A 4 2.02 2.87 23.27
C GLY A 4 1.43 3.86 22.28
N THR A 5 0.12 4.04 22.27
CA THR A 5 -0.52 4.99 21.36
C THR A 5 -0.34 6.42 21.86
N SER A 6 0.22 7.30 21.01
CA SER A 6 0.33 8.70 21.36
C SER A 6 -1.04 9.37 21.29
N PRO A 7 -1.27 10.44 22.07
CA PRO A 7 -2.51 11.19 21.96
C PRO A 7 -2.75 11.75 20.56
N ALA A 8 -1.70 12.17 19.88
CA ALA A 8 -1.81 12.68 18.50
C ALA A 8 -2.30 11.60 17.55
N TRP A 9 -1.77 10.39 17.67
CA TRP A 9 -2.17 9.26 16.85
C TRP A 9 -3.63 8.85 17.10
N ALA A 10 -4.03 8.77 18.36
CA ALA A 10 -5.41 8.47 18.72
C ALA A 10 -6.38 9.52 18.19
N ALA A 11 -6.03 10.80 18.30
CA ALA A 11 -6.87 11.89 17.78
C ALA A 11 -6.97 11.83 16.26
N LEU A 12 -5.86 11.55 15.57
CA LEU A 12 -5.85 11.40 14.12
C LEU A 12 -6.75 10.27 13.68
N ARG A 13 -6.62 9.11 14.30
CA ARG A 13 -7.45 7.94 14.00
C ARG A 13 -8.93 8.26 14.15
N ALA A 14 -9.30 8.92 15.25
CA ALA A 14 -10.68 9.31 15.49
C ALA A 14 -11.18 10.31 14.44
N SER A 15 -10.31 11.19 13.97
CA SER A 15 -10.65 12.17 12.94
C SER A 15 -10.84 11.55 11.57
N LEU A 16 -10.07 10.49 11.25
CA LEU A 16 -10.13 9.83 9.94
C LEU A 16 -11.29 8.84 9.82
N ALA A 17 -11.72 8.25 10.92
CA ALA A 17 -12.71 7.17 10.89
C ALA A 17 -14.04 7.55 10.22
N PRO A 18 -14.62 8.74 10.44
CA PRO A 18 -15.87 9.10 9.77
C PRO A 18 -15.72 9.24 8.26
N THR A 19 -14.57 9.72 7.79
CA THR A 19 -14.32 9.91 6.36
C THR A 19 -13.93 8.60 5.68
N PHE A 20 -13.22 7.74 6.39
CA PHE A 20 -12.72 6.46 5.88
C PHE A 20 -13.15 5.33 6.80
N PRO A 21 -14.45 4.95 6.77
CA PRO A 21 -14.95 3.93 7.70
C PRO A 21 -14.35 2.54 7.48
N GLN A 22 -13.73 2.29 6.32
CA GLN A 22 -13.10 1.03 6.01
C GLN A 22 -11.68 0.91 6.58
N LEU A 23 -11.13 1.97 7.20
CA LEU A 23 -9.82 1.88 7.84
C LEU A 23 -9.82 0.85 8.95
N LEU A 24 -8.82 -0.04 8.91
CA LEU A 24 -8.63 -1.09 9.90
C LEU A 24 -7.31 -0.86 10.62
N GLU A 25 -7.34 -1.03 11.94
CA GLU A 25 -6.14 -0.99 12.76
C GLU A 25 -5.55 -2.40 12.82
N LEU A 26 -4.30 -2.55 12.38
CA LEU A 26 -3.66 -3.88 12.34
C LEU A 26 -3.41 -4.40 13.75
N GLU A 27 -3.01 -3.51 14.66
CA GLU A 27 -2.85 -3.83 16.06
C GLU A 27 -3.07 -2.56 16.86
N ALA A 28 -3.33 -2.69 18.16
CA ALA A 28 -3.61 -1.52 19.00
C ALA A 28 -2.45 -0.52 18.93
N GLY A 29 -2.73 0.70 18.51
CA GLY A 29 -1.72 1.74 18.34
C GLY A 29 -0.84 1.57 17.12
N GLY A 30 -1.09 0.57 16.29
CA GLY A 30 -0.30 0.29 15.08
C GLY A 30 -0.83 0.96 13.83
N ALA A 31 -0.37 0.48 12.68
CA ALA A 31 -0.73 1.06 11.39
C ALA A 31 -2.21 0.90 11.08
N LEU A 32 -2.73 1.85 10.31
CA LEU A 32 -4.09 1.82 9.75
C LEU A 32 -4.00 1.42 8.29
N THR A 33 -4.85 0.52 7.85
CA THR A 33 -4.89 0.07 6.46
C THR A 33 -6.29 0.10 5.89
N MET A 34 -6.39 0.25 4.57
CA MET A 34 -7.66 0.10 3.85
C MET A 34 -7.41 -0.23 2.40
N ASP A 35 -8.39 -0.89 1.76
CA ASP A 35 -8.40 -1.07 0.31
C ASP A 35 -8.67 0.25 -0.38
N LEU A 36 -8.00 0.47 -1.51
CA LEU A 36 -8.19 1.69 -2.29
C LEU A 36 -9.28 1.55 -3.36
N GLY A 37 -10.02 0.44 -3.36
CA GLY A 37 -11.14 0.26 -4.26
C GLY A 37 -10.78 -0.34 -5.61
N SER A 38 -9.52 -0.57 -5.89
CA SER A 38 -9.04 -1.31 -7.05
C SER A 38 -8.38 -2.60 -6.58
N ASP A 39 -8.54 -3.66 -7.34
CA ASP A 39 -7.99 -4.96 -6.95
C ASP A 39 -6.49 -4.88 -6.70
N GLY A 40 -6.07 -5.28 -5.51
CA GLY A 40 -4.67 -5.37 -5.14
C GLY A 40 -4.04 -4.10 -4.59
N TRP A 41 -4.70 -2.97 -4.67
CA TRP A 41 -4.17 -1.72 -4.12
C TRP A 41 -4.59 -1.52 -2.67
N LEU A 42 -3.60 -1.24 -1.81
CA LEU A 42 -3.81 -0.98 -0.39
C LEU A 42 -3.19 0.35 0.01
N LEU A 43 -3.81 1.00 0.98
CA LEU A 43 -3.24 2.18 1.64
C LEU A 43 -2.87 1.80 3.07
N GLU A 44 -1.72 2.28 3.52
CA GLU A 44 -1.27 2.08 4.90
C GLU A 44 -0.74 3.39 5.46
N LEU A 45 -1.17 3.73 6.67
CA LEU A 45 -0.69 4.90 7.40
C LEU A 45 -0.07 4.43 8.70
N THR A 46 1.21 4.80 8.94
CA THR A 46 1.93 4.37 10.15
C THR A 46 2.02 5.47 11.18
N PRO A 47 2.11 5.10 12.47
CA PRO A 47 2.22 6.11 13.54
C PRO A 47 3.49 6.95 13.49
N ASP A 48 4.54 6.45 12.84
CA ASP A 48 5.80 7.20 12.71
C ASP A 48 5.80 8.17 11.51
N GLY A 49 4.66 8.34 10.84
CA GLY A 49 4.51 9.39 9.86
C GLY A 49 4.79 8.98 8.42
N TRP A 50 4.43 7.77 8.03
CA TRP A 50 4.56 7.31 6.64
C TRP A 50 3.21 6.91 6.07
N LEU A 51 2.96 7.34 4.84
CA LEU A 51 1.80 6.91 4.07
C LEU A 51 2.28 6.09 2.88
N PHE A 52 1.72 4.91 2.74
CA PHE A 52 2.06 3.97 1.66
C PHE A 52 0.84 3.69 0.80
N CYS A 53 1.04 3.67 -0.51
CA CYS A 53 0.12 3.06 -1.47
C CYS A 53 0.87 1.91 -2.11
N GLN A 54 0.35 0.69 -2.01
CA GLN A 54 1.08 -0.47 -2.51
C GLN A 54 0.20 -1.37 -3.35
N TYR A 55 0.83 -1.99 -4.35
CA TYR A 55 0.23 -3.03 -5.16
C TYR A 55 1.14 -4.25 -5.10
N GLY A 56 0.57 -5.40 -4.75
CA GLY A 56 1.35 -6.61 -4.59
C GLY A 56 0.67 -7.83 -5.17
N VAL A 57 1.46 -8.85 -5.44
CA VAL A 57 0.97 -10.16 -5.85
C VAL A 57 1.61 -11.23 -4.97
N ALA A 58 0.85 -12.28 -4.68
CA ALA A 58 1.37 -13.41 -3.94
C ALA A 58 2.32 -14.21 -4.83
N ILE A 59 3.43 -14.69 -4.25
CA ILE A 59 4.39 -15.52 -5.00
C ILE A 59 3.72 -16.78 -5.53
N ASP A 60 2.83 -17.39 -4.75
CA ASP A 60 2.10 -18.58 -5.19
C ASP A 60 1.26 -18.31 -6.42
N ASP A 61 0.66 -17.13 -6.53
CA ASP A 61 -0.11 -16.76 -7.72
C ASP A 61 0.79 -16.61 -8.95
N VAL A 62 1.97 -16.02 -8.76
CA VAL A 62 2.96 -15.89 -9.84
C VAL A 62 3.41 -17.28 -10.30
N MET A 63 3.73 -18.16 -9.37
CA MET A 63 4.15 -19.52 -9.68
C MET A 63 3.06 -20.28 -10.44
N THR A 64 1.81 -20.12 -10.05
CA THR A 64 0.67 -20.74 -10.74
C THR A 64 0.58 -20.26 -12.19
N LEU A 65 0.73 -18.95 -12.40
CA LEU A 65 0.68 -18.39 -13.75
C LEU A 65 1.84 -18.85 -14.62
N LEU A 66 2.98 -19.15 -14.02
CA LEU A 66 4.17 -19.61 -14.73
C LEU A 66 4.23 -21.12 -14.90
N SER A 67 3.29 -21.88 -14.30
CA SER A 67 3.39 -23.33 -14.22
C SER A 67 3.29 -24.03 -15.57
N ASP A 68 2.64 -23.43 -16.56
CA ASP A 68 2.49 -24.04 -17.88
C ASP A 68 3.79 -23.93 -18.68
N GLY A 69 4.56 -25.01 -18.72
CA GLY A 69 5.81 -25.06 -19.47
C GLY A 69 6.99 -24.39 -18.80
N THR A 70 6.88 -24.02 -17.53
CA THR A 70 7.92 -23.33 -16.80
C THR A 70 8.74 -24.32 -15.97
N PRO A 71 10.09 -24.21 -15.95
CA PRO A 71 10.91 -25.06 -15.11
C PRO A 71 10.55 -24.91 -13.64
N GLU A 72 10.58 -26.04 -12.91
CA GLU A 72 10.22 -26.06 -11.49
C GLU A 72 11.22 -25.37 -10.59
N ASP A 73 12.42 -25.12 -11.08
CA ASP A 73 13.54 -24.61 -10.31
C ASP A 73 13.88 -23.14 -10.63
N LEU A 74 12.86 -22.32 -10.90
CA LEU A 74 13.09 -20.89 -11.10
C LEU A 74 13.73 -20.29 -9.85
N GLY A 75 14.82 -19.56 -10.06
CA GLY A 75 15.46 -18.83 -8.98
C GLY A 75 14.62 -17.68 -8.47
N THR A 76 14.92 -17.23 -7.25
CA THR A 76 14.23 -16.11 -6.63
C THR A 76 14.25 -14.86 -7.50
N ASP A 77 15.39 -14.58 -8.13
CA ASP A 77 15.54 -13.40 -9.00
C ASP A 77 14.61 -13.46 -10.22
N GLU A 78 14.45 -14.65 -10.79
CA GLU A 78 13.57 -14.83 -11.94
C GLU A 78 12.10 -14.69 -11.54
N ILE A 79 11.72 -15.24 -10.39
CA ILE A 79 10.37 -15.09 -9.86
C ILE A 79 10.06 -13.62 -9.61
N ALA A 80 10.99 -12.89 -8.98
CA ALA A 80 10.83 -11.46 -8.74
C ALA A 80 10.64 -10.67 -10.04
N LYS A 81 11.42 -11.00 -11.06
CA LYS A 81 11.34 -10.37 -12.37
C LYS A 81 9.98 -10.59 -13.02
N GLN A 82 9.51 -11.83 -12.98
CA GLN A 82 8.20 -12.17 -13.54
C GLN A 82 7.07 -11.51 -12.76
N ALA A 83 7.17 -11.47 -11.43
CA ALA A 83 6.18 -10.81 -10.60
C ALA A 83 6.09 -9.31 -10.93
N LYS A 84 7.23 -8.64 -11.06
CA LYS A 84 7.27 -7.23 -11.49
C LYS A 84 6.59 -7.04 -12.84
N TYR A 85 6.82 -7.96 -13.75
CA TYR A 85 6.19 -7.91 -15.06
C TYR A 85 4.67 -7.97 -14.96
N PHE A 86 4.14 -8.85 -14.11
CA PHE A 86 2.70 -8.98 -13.91
C PHE A 86 2.06 -7.75 -13.28
N ILE A 87 2.78 -7.08 -12.38
CA ILE A 87 2.20 -5.91 -11.68
C ILE A 87 2.40 -4.60 -12.44
N GLN A 88 3.27 -4.56 -13.45
CA GLN A 88 3.56 -3.32 -14.20
C GLN A 88 2.32 -2.64 -14.78
N PRO A 89 1.37 -3.35 -15.41
CA PRO A 89 0.20 -2.65 -15.97
C PRO A 89 -0.59 -1.88 -14.93
N ALA A 90 -0.77 -2.46 -13.74
CA ALA A 90 -1.51 -1.80 -12.65
C ALA A 90 -0.72 -0.64 -12.06
N VAL A 91 0.59 -0.80 -11.92
CA VAL A 91 1.45 0.23 -11.33
C VAL A 91 1.68 1.38 -12.30
N SER A 92 1.94 1.08 -13.57
CA SER A 92 2.23 2.10 -14.58
C SER A 92 1.11 3.10 -14.75
N LYS A 93 -0.12 2.65 -14.54
CA LYS A 93 -1.30 3.49 -14.65
C LYS A 93 -1.26 4.68 -13.68
N TYR A 94 -0.67 4.50 -12.50
CA TYR A 94 -0.67 5.51 -11.44
C TYR A 94 0.71 6.03 -11.08
N ARG A 95 1.77 5.41 -11.59
CA ARG A 95 3.14 5.74 -11.19
C ARG A 95 3.45 7.23 -11.31
N ALA A 96 3.18 7.82 -12.47
CA ALA A 96 3.50 9.23 -12.69
C ALA A 96 2.73 10.14 -11.73
N LEU A 97 1.47 9.84 -11.47
CA LEU A 97 0.63 10.61 -10.57
C LEU A 97 1.15 10.53 -9.13
N LEU A 98 1.52 9.32 -8.69
CA LEU A 98 2.04 9.13 -7.34
C LEU A 98 3.39 9.81 -7.15
N LEU A 99 4.30 9.65 -8.10
CA LEU A 99 5.61 10.32 -8.02
C LEU A 99 5.46 11.84 -8.02
N LYS A 100 4.56 12.37 -8.83
CA LYS A 100 4.29 13.80 -8.87
C LYS A 100 3.70 14.31 -7.55
N SER A 101 3.00 13.47 -6.82
CA SER A 101 2.42 13.83 -5.51
C SER A 101 3.40 13.67 -4.35
N GLY A 102 4.66 13.40 -4.62
CA GLY A 102 5.68 13.34 -3.58
C GLY A 102 5.99 11.94 -3.05
N PHE A 103 5.39 10.90 -3.62
CA PHE A 103 5.68 9.53 -3.25
C PHE A 103 6.99 9.07 -3.91
N SER A 104 7.74 8.22 -3.21
CA SER A 104 8.91 7.52 -3.74
C SER A 104 8.54 6.07 -3.99
N GLU A 105 9.07 5.50 -5.05
CA GLU A 105 8.77 4.11 -5.43
C GLU A 105 9.81 3.16 -4.84
N GLN A 106 9.33 2.10 -4.17
CA GLN A 106 10.17 1.03 -3.63
C GLN A 106 9.57 -0.31 -4.05
N THR A 107 10.42 -1.33 -4.16
CA THR A 107 9.96 -2.70 -4.40
C THR A 107 10.33 -3.55 -3.19
N GLU A 108 9.36 -4.29 -2.68
CA GLU A 108 9.57 -5.24 -1.59
C GLU A 108 9.28 -6.65 -2.08
N MET A 109 10.07 -7.59 -1.61
CA MET A 109 9.87 -9.00 -1.89
C MET A 109 10.21 -9.82 -0.66
N ASN A 110 9.37 -10.80 -0.36
CA ASN A 110 9.67 -11.81 0.63
C ASN A 110 9.24 -13.17 0.09
N ASP A 111 9.22 -14.19 0.94
CA ASP A 111 8.86 -15.55 0.51
C ASP A 111 7.40 -15.68 0.11
N ALA A 112 6.55 -14.73 0.50
CA ALA A 112 5.12 -14.80 0.30
C ALA A 112 4.62 -13.89 -0.83
N TYR A 113 5.24 -12.71 -1.03
CA TYR A 113 4.73 -11.75 -2.01
C TYR A 113 5.82 -10.84 -2.57
N VAL A 114 5.48 -10.21 -3.70
CA VAL A 114 6.23 -9.09 -4.28
C VAL A 114 5.28 -7.89 -4.37
N ALA A 115 5.73 -6.73 -3.93
CA ALA A 115 4.92 -5.51 -3.96
C ALA A 115 5.73 -4.31 -4.43
N VAL A 116 5.08 -3.41 -5.16
CA VAL A 116 5.61 -2.07 -5.41
C VAL A 116 4.92 -1.14 -4.43
N ARG A 117 5.71 -0.43 -3.63
CA ARG A 117 5.22 0.49 -2.61
C ARG A 117 5.61 1.90 -2.98
N PHE A 118 4.64 2.78 -2.98
CA PHE A 118 4.85 4.22 -3.09
C PHE A 118 4.72 4.80 -1.70
N GLU A 119 5.77 5.47 -1.23
CA GLU A 119 5.81 5.95 0.15
C GLU A 119 6.13 7.44 0.21
N ARG A 120 5.55 8.10 1.20
CA ARG A 120 5.86 9.50 1.45
C ARG A 120 5.70 9.78 2.94
N SER A 121 6.53 10.68 3.48
CA SER A 121 6.38 11.11 4.86
C SER A 121 5.20 12.07 4.98
N VAL A 122 4.47 11.98 6.08
CA VAL A 122 3.29 12.80 6.34
C VAL A 122 3.32 13.27 7.79
N ASP A 123 2.57 14.34 8.05
CA ASP A 123 2.44 14.88 9.39
C ASP A 123 1.20 14.29 10.05
N VAL A 124 1.39 13.34 10.96
CA VAL A 124 0.28 12.68 11.65
C VAL A 124 -0.44 13.61 12.65
N THR A 125 0.09 14.81 12.87
CA THR A 125 -0.59 15.81 13.70
C THR A 125 -1.50 16.74 12.90
N ASN A 126 -1.59 16.55 11.58
CA ASN A 126 -2.41 17.39 10.70
C ASN A 126 -3.48 16.54 10.01
N PRO A 127 -4.63 16.28 10.66
CA PRO A 127 -5.65 15.41 10.11
C PRO A 127 -6.30 15.96 8.83
N ILE A 128 -6.40 17.28 8.68
CA ILE A 128 -7.01 17.87 7.49
C ILE A 128 -6.16 17.57 6.25
N ALA A 129 -4.85 17.79 6.33
CA ALA A 129 -3.94 17.49 5.23
C ALA A 129 -3.94 16.01 4.89
N LEU A 130 -3.99 15.14 5.91
CA LEU A 130 -4.04 13.71 5.70
C LEU A 130 -5.35 13.26 5.06
N GLN A 131 -6.48 13.80 5.50
CA GLN A 131 -7.77 13.50 4.88
C GLN A 131 -7.76 13.87 3.39
N ASP A 132 -7.21 15.04 3.07
CA ASP A 132 -7.12 15.49 1.67
C ASP A 132 -6.24 14.55 0.84
N LEU A 133 -5.08 14.18 1.37
CA LEU A 133 -4.16 13.30 0.65
C LEU A 133 -4.71 11.89 0.50
N MET A 134 -5.26 11.32 1.57
CA MET A 134 -5.86 9.99 1.51
C MET A 134 -7.07 9.97 0.58
N GLY A 135 -7.89 11.04 0.62
CA GLY A 135 -9.01 11.19 -0.28
C GLY A 135 -8.56 11.26 -1.73
N TRP A 136 -7.46 11.95 -2.00
CA TRP A 136 -6.86 11.98 -3.33
C TRP A 136 -6.46 10.57 -3.79
N CYS A 137 -5.82 9.79 -2.92
CA CYS A 137 -5.44 8.42 -3.23
C CYS A 137 -6.66 7.56 -3.57
N VAL A 138 -7.72 7.66 -2.78
CA VAL A 138 -8.95 6.89 -3.01
C VAL A 138 -9.58 7.28 -4.34
N ARG A 139 -9.67 8.58 -4.63
CA ARG A 139 -10.28 9.06 -5.88
C ARG A 139 -9.44 8.70 -7.10
N THR A 140 -8.12 8.76 -6.96
CA THR A 140 -7.21 8.52 -8.08
C THR A 140 -7.12 7.03 -8.42
N ILE A 141 -6.91 6.20 -7.40
CA ILE A 141 -6.73 4.76 -7.60
C ILE A 141 -8.07 4.03 -7.58
N GLY A 142 -8.93 4.37 -6.64
CA GLY A 142 -10.22 3.69 -6.48
C GLY A 142 -11.21 3.98 -7.59
N ALA A 143 -11.13 5.14 -8.23
CA ALA A 143 -12.07 5.51 -9.29
C ALA A 143 -11.73 4.89 -10.64
N ALA A 144 -10.62 4.18 -10.73
CA ALA A 144 -10.12 3.64 -12.00
C ALA A 144 -10.67 2.25 -12.33
N ARG A 145 -11.82 1.93 -11.84
CA ARG A 145 -12.49 0.66 -12.15
C ARG A 145 -12.97 0.61 -13.58
#